data_f3667523e5f30ac1b65bac4d5b9d0d2a
#
_entry.id   f3667523e5f30ac1b65bac4d5b9d0d2a
#
_cell.length_a   1.000
_cell.length_b   1.000
_cell.length_c   1.000
_cell.angle_alpha   90.00
_cell.angle_beta   90.00
_cell.angle_gamma   90.00
#
_symmetry.space_group_name_H-M   'P 1'
#
loop_
_entity.id
_entity.type
_entity.pdbx_description
1 polymer ?
#
loop_
_entity_poly.entity_id
_entity_poly.type
_entity_poly.pdbx_seq_one_letter_code
_entity_poly.pdbx_strand_id
1 'polypeptide(L)'
;WCPQCPSAPKGLLEAVDLLQDTLGAKNAKVMLSCLEFIEPRPEQALKMLEQQGYQRVVLLPFLLGNGKHATLELAEIFEDVRAEMPGFQVLLADGFGSEPEMADLILERVRSLKPGNQASAPSAGPTGVLVVKAGTKSQYDDCQWLKDLGVMVERQLGPDFAVAVAQSHYGDPTMEDAAAGLVE
;
A
#
# COMPACT_ATOMS: atom_id res chain seq x y z
N TRP A 1 4.46 9.19 -4.26
CA TRP A 1 5.45 10.13 -3.71
C TRP A 1 5.09 11.57 -4.07
N CYS A 2 5.27 12.49 -3.13
CA CYS A 2 5.03 13.92 -3.34
C CYS A 2 6.38 14.64 -3.51
N PRO A 3 6.64 15.31 -4.66
CA PRO A 3 7.90 16.04 -4.87
C PRO A 3 8.18 17.16 -3.85
N GLN A 4 7.11 17.62 -3.18
CA GLN A 4 7.19 18.66 -2.15
C GLN A 4 7.51 18.11 -0.75
N CYS A 5 7.59 16.78 -0.60
CA CYS A 5 7.90 16.12 0.66
C CYS A 5 9.32 15.49 0.61
N PRO A 6 10.36 16.21 1.00
CA PRO A 6 11.75 15.73 0.85
C PRO A 6 12.09 14.48 1.66
N SER A 7 11.28 14.15 2.68
CA SER A 7 11.45 12.94 3.49
C SER A 7 10.73 11.71 2.92
N ALA A 8 9.90 11.85 1.89
CA ALA A 8 9.12 10.73 1.33
C ALA A 8 9.99 9.59 0.77
N PRO A 9 11.13 9.85 0.09
CA PRO A 9 12.01 8.77 -0.36
C PRO A 9 12.67 7.98 0.76
N LYS A 10 12.88 8.60 1.93
CA LYS A 10 13.61 7.97 3.04
C LYS A 10 12.91 6.70 3.54
N GLY A 11 11.62 6.74 3.80
CA GLY A 11 10.87 5.56 4.25
C GLY A 11 10.86 4.41 3.23
N LEU A 12 10.84 4.73 1.94
CA LEU A 12 10.94 3.71 0.88
C LEU A 12 12.34 3.09 0.84
N LEU A 13 13.39 3.88 0.99
CA LEU A 13 14.76 3.38 1.03
C LEU A 13 14.99 2.50 2.27
N GLU A 14 14.49 2.90 3.43
CA GLU A 14 14.54 2.09 4.65
C GLU A 14 13.81 0.74 4.47
N ALA A 15 12.66 0.71 3.79
CA ALA A 15 11.95 -0.52 3.47
C ALA A 15 12.75 -1.43 2.51
N VAL A 16 13.40 -0.85 1.51
CA VAL A 16 14.29 -1.58 0.59
C VAL A 16 15.48 -2.18 1.33
N ASP A 17 16.13 -1.40 2.20
CA ASP A 17 17.27 -1.88 3.00
C ASP A 17 16.86 -3.02 3.92
N LEU A 18 15.72 -2.89 4.61
CA LEU A 18 15.18 -3.93 5.47
C LEU A 18 14.86 -5.21 4.70
N LEU A 19 14.25 -5.09 3.52
CA LEU A 19 13.96 -6.23 2.66
C LEU A 19 15.25 -6.88 2.14
N GLN A 20 16.24 -6.08 1.74
CA GLN A 20 17.55 -6.57 1.30
C GLN A 20 18.26 -7.36 2.41
N ASP A 21 18.24 -6.84 3.62
CA ASP A 21 18.85 -7.50 4.79
C ASP A 21 18.13 -8.82 5.12
N THR A 22 16.80 -8.82 5.06
CA THR A 22 15.96 -10.01 5.32
C THR A 22 16.22 -11.12 4.30
N LEU A 23 16.31 -10.79 3.01
CA LEU A 23 16.57 -11.75 1.95
C LEU A 23 18.03 -12.21 1.88
N GLY A 24 18.94 -11.38 2.34
CA GLY A 24 20.38 -11.60 2.27
C GLY A 24 20.96 -11.34 0.88
N ALA A 25 22.04 -10.59 0.82
CA ALA A 25 22.67 -10.13 -0.44
C ALA A 25 23.13 -11.25 -1.39
N LYS A 26 23.34 -12.47 -0.88
CA LYS A 26 23.72 -13.63 -1.70
C LYS A 26 22.53 -14.29 -2.40
N ASN A 27 21.30 -14.06 -1.89
CA ASN A 27 20.12 -14.76 -2.37
C ASN A 27 19.31 -13.89 -3.36
N ALA A 28 19.27 -12.59 -3.12
CA ALA A 28 18.53 -11.66 -3.95
C ALA A 28 19.15 -10.26 -3.95
N LYS A 29 18.91 -9.50 -4.99
CA LYS A 29 19.16 -8.05 -5.08
C LYS A 29 17.84 -7.32 -5.04
N VAL A 30 17.66 -6.43 -4.08
CA VAL A 30 16.50 -5.54 -4.04
C VAL A 30 16.88 -4.20 -4.69
N MET A 31 16.01 -3.71 -5.57
CA MET A 31 16.19 -2.42 -6.25
C MET A 31 14.89 -1.64 -6.19
N LEU A 32 14.95 -0.40 -5.71
CA LEU A 32 13.83 0.51 -5.76
C LEU A 32 13.66 1.06 -7.17
N SER A 33 12.43 1.07 -7.66
CA SER A 33 12.02 1.83 -8.83
C SER A 33 10.75 2.62 -8.55
N CYS A 34 10.52 3.68 -9.28
CA CYS A 34 9.36 4.55 -9.08
C CYS A 34 8.60 4.70 -10.39
N LEU A 35 7.26 4.58 -10.34
CA LEU A 35 6.40 4.77 -11.51
C LEU A 35 6.47 6.20 -12.05
N GLU A 36 6.62 7.18 -11.15
CA GLU A 36 6.65 8.59 -11.50
C GLU A 36 7.70 9.36 -10.69
N PHE A 37 8.12 10.51 -11.23
CA PHE A 37 8.92 11.57 -10.59
C PHE A 37 10.37 11.24 -10.24
N ILE A 38 10.72 9.98 -9.98
CA ILE A 38 12.08 9.57 -9.59
C ILE A 38 12.55 8.41 -10.44
N GLU A 39 13.82 8.40 -10.80
CA GLU A 39 14.49 7.28 -11.45
C GLU A 39 15.20 6.38 -10.43
N PRO A 40 15.40 5.09 -10.79
CA PRO A 40 15.03 4.47 -12.05
C PRO A 40 13.53 4.19 -12.15
N ARG A 41 12.99 4.29 -13.37
CA ARG A 41 11.68 3.76 -13.71
C ARG A 41 11.72 2.23 -13.76
N PRO A 42 10.59 1.52 -13.68
CA PRO A 42 10.59 0.05 -13.67
C PRO A 42 11.36 -0.55 -14.86
N GLU A 43 11.18 -0.04 -16.07
CA GLU A 43 11.85 -0.51 -17.28
C GLU A 43 13.38 -0.32 -17.19
N GLN A 44 13.80 0.81 -16.63
CA GLN A 44 15.22 1.10 -16.43
C GLN A 44 15.81 0.17 -15.37
N ALA A 45 15.11 -0.03 -14.25
CA ALA A 45 15.54 -0.91 -13.18
C ALA A 45 15.67 -2.37 -13.67
N LEU A 46 14.72 -2.86 -14.48
CA LEU A 46 14.76 -4.18 -15.05
C LEU A 46 15.95 -4.36 -16.01
N LYS A 47 16.21 -3.37 -16.89
CA LYS A 47 17.40 -3.36 -17.77
C LYS A 47 18.70 -3.33 -16.97
N MET A 48 18.76 -2.59 -15.88
CA MET A 48 19.93 -2.58 -14.99
C MET A 48 20.18 -3.94 -14.32
N LEU A 49 19.13 -4.62 -13.90
CA LEU A 49 19.24 -5.95 -13.30
C LEU A 49 19.67 -7.01 -14.33
N GLU A 50 19.13 -6.96 -15.54
CA GLU A 50 19.58 -7.81 -16.64
C GLU A 50 21.07 -7.63 -16.94
N GLN A 51 21.53 -6.38 -17.06
CA GLN A 51 22.95 -6.04 -17.28
C GLN A 51 23.87 -6.52 -16.14
N GLN A 52 23.33 -6.66 -14.92
CA GLN A 52 24.05 -7.24 -13.78
C GLN A 52 24.04 -8.78 -13.78
N GLY A 53 23.41 -9.41 -14.77
CA GLY A 53 23.40 -10.86 -14.95
C GLY A 53 22.24 -11.58 -14.27
N TYR A 54 21.26 -10.86 -13.73
CA TYR A 54 20.05 -11.47 -13.21
C TYR A 54 19.20 -11.97 -14.39
N GLN A 55 18.68 -13.19 -14.27
CA GLN A 55 17.84 -13.83 -15.30
C GLN A 55 16.37 -13.85 -14.90
N ARG A 56 16.08 -13.63 -13.62
CA ARG A 56 14.74 -13.67 -13.04
C ARG A 56 14.56 -12.52 -12.06
N VAL A 57 13.48 -11.77 -12.21
CA VAL A 57 13.11 -10.66 -11.34
C VAL A 57 11.66 -10.80 -10.91
N VAL A 58 11.38 -10.47 -9.65
CA VAL A 58 10.03 -10.24 -9.15
C VAL A 58 9.80 -8.72 -9.10
N LEU A 59 8.84 -8.25 -9.87
CA LEU A 59 8.34 -6.88 -9.77
C LEU A 59 7.26 -6.84 -8.69
N LEU A 60 7.59 -6.23 -7.55
CA LEU A 60 6.70 -6.13 -6.40
C LEU A 60 6.09 -4.72 -6.33
N PRO A 61 4.79 -4.56 -6.58
CA PRO A 61 4.11 -3.28 -6.42
C PRO A 61 4.03 -2.89 -4.95
N PHE A 62 4.69 -1.80 -4.56
CA PHE A 62 4.52 -1.22 -3.23
C PHE A 62 3.29 -0.29 -3.22
N LEU A 63 2.13 -0.89 -3.49
CA LEU A 63 0.84 -0.23 -3.63
C LEU A 63 -0.17 -0.88 -2.69
N LEU A 64 -0.93 -0.05 -1.98
CA LEU A 64 -1.94 -0.54 -1.02
C LEU A 64 -3.23 -0.99 -1.69
N GLY A 65 -3.53 -0.52 -2.89
CA GLY A 65 -4.80 -0.81 -3.56
C GLY A 65 -4.65 -0.95 -5.08
N ASN A 66 -5.73 -1.41 -5.70
CA ASN A 66 -5.82 -1.71 -7.13
C ASN A 66 -6.20 -0.49 -7.98
N GLY A 67 -5.57 0.65 -7.73
CA GLY A 67 -5.78 1.86 -8.55
C GLY A 67 -5.17 1.74 -9.95
N LYS A 68 -5.28 2.80 -10.74
CA LYS A 68 -4.77 2.88 -12.13
C LYS A 68 -3.33 2.38 -12.28
N HIS A 69 -2.45 2.75 -11.35
CA HIS A 69 -1.05 2.34 -11.38
C HIS A 69 -0.86 0.82 -11.27
N ALA A 70 -1.67 0.15 -10.43
CA ALA A 70 -1.58 -1.30 -10.24
C ALA A 70 -2.26 -2.08 -11.38
N THR A 71 -3.39 -1.58 -11.89
CA THR A 71 -4.24 -2.34 -12.83
C THR A 71 -3.88 -2.12 -14.30
N LEU A 72 -3.36 -0.96 -14.66
CA LEU A 72 -3.05 -0.61 -16.04
C LEU A 72 -1.56 -0.39 -16.27
N GLU A 73 -0.97 0.57 -15.58
CA GLU A 73 0.38 1.02 -15.89
C GLU A 73 1.45 -0.06 -15.63
N LEU A 74 1.35 -0.78 -14.51
CA LEU A 74 2.28 -1.89 -14.25
C LEU A 74 2.07 -3.06 -15.20
N ALA A 75 0.84 -3.35 -15.61
CA ALA A 75 0.57 -4.40 -16.57
C ALA A 75 1.13 -4.05 -17.95
N GLU A 76 0.99 -2.80 -18.40
CA GLU A 76 1.58 -2.31 -19.66
C GLU A 76 3.10 -2.42 -19.61
N ILE A 77 3.74 -1.90 -18.57
CA ILE A 77 5.20 -2.00 -18.37
C ILE A 77 5.66 -3.46 -18.39
N PHE A 78 4.93 -4.36 -17.72
CA PHE A 78 5.24 -5.77 -17.69
C PHE A 78 5.22 -6.41 -19.08
N GLU A 79 4.19 -6.15 -19.88
CA GLU A 79 4.08 -6.68 -21.24
C GLU A 79 5.14 -6.10 -22.18
N ASP A 80 5.44 -4.80 -22.07
CA ASP A 80 6.50 -4.14 -22.87
C ASP A 80 7.87 -4.74 -22.57
N VAL A 81 8.22 -4.91 -21.30
CA VAL A 81 9.49 -5.52 -20.92
C VAL A 81 9.58 -6.98 -21.39
N ARG A 82 8.49 -7.74 -21.27
CA ARG A 82 8.43 -9.12 -21.74
C ARG A 82 8.66 -9.24 -23.24
N ALA A 83 8.15 -8.27 -24.01
CA ALA A 83 8.36 -8.21 -25.45
C ALA A 83 9.79 -7.79 -25.83
N GLU A 84 10.37 -6.84 -25.12
CA GLU A 84 11.73 -6.34 -25.39
C GLU A 84 12.85 -7.26 -24.90
N MET A 85 12.60 -8.06 -23.86
CA MET A 85 13.61 -8.87 -23.16
C MET A 85 13.17 -10.35 -23.06
N PRO A 86 13.06 -11.08 -24.19
CA PRO A 86 12.44 -12.41 -24.22
C PRO A 86 13.20 -13.50 -23.43
N GLY A 87 14.46 -13.26 -23.07
CA GLY A 87 15.27 -14.17 -22.23
C GLY A 87 15.24 -13.85 -20.74
N PHE A 88 14.56 -12.76 -20.35
CA PHE A 88 14.53 -12.26 -18.99
C PHE A 88 13.18 -12.58 -18.34
N GLN A 89 13.21 -13.39 -17.28
CA GLN A 89 11.99 -13.80 -16.60
C GLN A 89 11.54 -12.71 -15.60
N VAL A 90 10.47 -12.01 -15.91
CA VAL A 90 9.82 -11.09 -14.99
C VAL A 90 8.55 -11.74 -14.43
N LEU A 91 8.38 -11.67 -13.13
CA LEU A 91 7.18 -12.09 -12.40
C LEU A 91 6.56 -10.84 -11.76
N LEU A 92 5.31 -10.57 -12.05
CA LEU A 92 4.57 -9.51 -11.40
C LEU A 92 3.84 -10.10 -10.19
N ALA A 93 4.17 -9.58 -9.00
CA ALA A 93 3.46 -9.91 -7.77
C ALA A 93 2.23 -9.02 -7.59
N ASP A 94 1.29 -9.48 -6.76
CA ASP A 94 0.16 -8.65 -6.34
C ASP A 94 0.61 -7.53 -5.40
N GLY A 95 -0.19 -6.46 -5.31
CA GLY A 95 -0.02 -5.42 -4.29
C GLY A 95 -0.47 -5.90 -2.92
N PHE A 96 -0.32 -5.06 -1.90
CA PHE A 96 -0.63 -5.46 -0.51
C PHE A 96 -2.13 -5.69 -0.24
N GLY A 97 -3.00 -4.89 -0.85
CA GLY A 97 -4.45 -5.09 -0.77
C GLY A 97 -4.99 -5.32 0.63
N SER A 98 -5.83 -6.36 0.77
CA SER A 98 -6.46 -6.77 2.02
C SER A 98 -5.75 -7.95 2.71
N GLU A 99 -4.43 -7.98 2.66
CA GLU A 99 -3.66 -9.01 3.36
C GLU A 99 -3.83 -8.92 4.88
N PRO A 100 -3.86 -10.05 5.61
CA PRO A 100 -4.02 -10.06 7.06
C PRO A 100 -2.97 -9.23 7.79
N GLU A 101 -1.74 -9.18 7.29
CA GLU A 101 -0.64 -8.40 7.83
C GLU A 101 -0.92 -6.89 7.79
N MET A 102 -1.72 -6.43 6.82
CA MET A 102 -2.18 -5.04 6.77
C MET A 102 -3.17 -4.73 7.88
N ALA A 103 -4.05 -5.67 8.22
CA ALA A 103 -4.93 -5.54 9.38
C ALA A 103 -4.12 -5.50 10.68
N ASP A 104 -3.13 -6.37 10.84
CA ASP A 104 -2.25 -6.40 12.01
C ASP A 104 -1.49 -5.07 12.19
N LEU A 105 -1.02 -4.48 11.10
CA LEU A 105 -0.36 -3.16 11.13
C LEU A 105 -1.33 -2.06 11.60
N ILE A 106 -2.57 -2.05 11.12
CA ILE A 106 -3.58 -1.09 11.56
C ILE A 106 -3.87 -1.27 13.06
N LEU A 107 -4.04 -2.51 13.50
CA LEU A 107 -4.29 -2.83 14.92
C LEU A 107 -3.14 -2.37 15.82
N GLU A 108 -1.91 -2.57 15.40
CA GLU A 108 -0.72 -2.06 16.12
C GLU A 108 -0.79 -0.53 16.25
N ARG A 109 -1.15 0.17 15.17
CA ARG A 109 -1.30 1.63 15.18
C ARG A 109 -2.42 2.07 16.13
N VAL A 110 -3.59 1.45 16.05
CA VAL A 110 -4.72 1.75 16.95
C VAL A 110 -4.33 1.51 18.40
N ARG A 111 -3.72 0.36 18.73
CA ARG A 111 -3.31 0.01 20.10
C ARG A 111 -2.17 0.88 20.63
N SER A 112 -1.34 1.43 19.77
CA SER A 112 -0.23 2.33 20.15
C SER A 112 -0.68 3.74 20.51
N LEU A 113 -1.92 4.12 20.19
CA LEU A 113 -2.47 5.42 20.54
C LEU A 113 -2.68 5.51 22.06
N LYS A 114 -1.94 6.40 22.70
CA LYS A 114 -2.13 6.69 24.12
C LYS A 114 -3.29 7.66 24.29
N PRO A 115 -4.26 7.38 25.20
CA PRO A 115 -5.22 8.39 25.60
C PRO A 115 -4.44 9.57 26.22
N GLY A 116 -4.41 10.70 25.57
CA GLY A 116 -3.74 11.87 26.15
C GLY A 116 -3.26 12.95 25.18
N ASN A 117 -3.14 12.66 23.89
CA ASN A 117 -2.58 13.66 22.98
C ASN A 117 -3.55 14.68 22.41
N GLN A 118 -4.85 14.58 22.60
CA GLN A 118 -5.84 15.61 22.15
C GLN A 118 -7.31 15.36 22.57
N ALA A 119 -7.67 14.59 23.53
CA ALA A 119 -9.09 14.38 23.77
C ALA A 119 -9.49 14.70 25.19
N SER A 120 -10.56 15.48 25.30
CA SER A 120 -11.58 15.41 26.34
C SER A 120 -11.74 13.96 26.83
N ALA A 121 -12.06 13.80 28.13
CA ALA A 121 -12.24 12.52 28.80
C ALA A 121 -12.85 11.41 27.92
N PRO A 122 -12.42 10.14 28.07
CA PRO A 122 -12.96 9.04 27.29
C PRO A 122 -14.50 9.06 27.41
N SER A 123 -15.16 9.12 26.26
CA SER A 123 -16.61 8.94 26.20
C SER A 123 -16.92 7.52 26.69
N ALA A 124 -18.01 7.37 27.43
CA ALA A 124 -18.47 6.05 27.93
C ALA A 124 -19.07 5.15 26.82
N GLY A 125 -18.71 5.35 25.58
CA GLY A 125 -19.22 4.64 24.41
C GLY A 125 -18.12 3.91 23.61
N PRO A 126 -18.51 3.15 22.59
CA PRO A 126 -17.57 2.45 21.72
C PRO A 126 -16.62 3.41 21.02
N THR A 127 -15.42 2.96 20.73
CA THR A 127 -14.42 3.74 20.01
C THR A 127 -14.57 3.56 18.51
N GLY A 128 -14.79 4.63 17.76
CA GLY A 128 -14.81 4.63 16.31
C GLY A 128 -13.38 4.61 15.72
N VAL A 129 -13.13 3.74 14.77
CA VAL A 129 -11.89 3.69 13.99
C VAL A 129 -12.22 3.95 12.52
N LEU A 130 -11.73 5.05 11.97
CA LEU A 130 -11.90 5.40 10.58
C LEU A 130 -10.62 5.09 9.79
N VAL A 131 -10.66 4.09 8.91
CA VAL A 131 -9.55 3.73 8.04
C VAL A 131 -9.71 4.48 6.71
N VAL A 132 -8.76 5.35 6.40
CA VAL A 132 -8.85 6.23 5.23
C VAL A 132 -7.75 5.92 4.23
N LYS A 133 -8.13 5.76 2.97
CA LYS A 133 -7.19 5.73 1.84
C LYS A 133 -7.26 7.00 1.00
N ALA A 134 -6.22 7.26 0.21
CA ALA A 134 -6.30 8.21 -0.90
C ALA A 134 -7.35 7.69 -1.91
N GLY A 135 -8.26 8.58 -2.34
CA GLY A 135 -9.29 8.21 -3.28
C GLY A 135 -8.74 7.96 -4.69
N THR A 136 -9.44 7.11 -5.44
CA THR A 136 -9.24 6.92 -6.87
C THR A 136 -10.60 6.85 -7.57
N LYS A 137 -10.63 7.08 -8.89
CA LYS A 137 -11.87 6.98 -9.64
C LYS A 137 -12.37 5.54 -9.65
N SER A 138 -13.67 5.33 -9.42
CA SER A 138 -14.28 4.00 -9.30
C SER A 138 -14.04 3.05 -10.49
N GLN A 139 -13.78 3.59 -11.68
CA GLN A 139 -13.42 2.78 -12.85
C GLN A 139 -12.10 2.00 -12.70
N TYR A 140 -11.27 2.35 -11.72
CA TYR A 140 -9.98 1.68 -11.47
C TYR A 140 -9.97 0.88 -10.17
N ASP A 141 -10.85 1.21 -9.23
CA ASP A 141 -10.86 0.58 -7.91
C ASP A 141 -12.24 0.77 -7.26
N ASP A 142 -12.93 -0.31 -6.98
CA ASP A 142 -14.22 -0.35 -6.28
C ASP A 142 -14.11 -0.29 -4.76
N CYS A 143 -12.88 -0.21 -4.25
CA CYS A 143 -12.56 -0.21 -2.82
C CYS A 143 -12.95 -1.48 -2.05
N GLN A 144 -13.20 -2.60 -2.73
CA GLN A 144 -13.60 -3.83 -2.04
C GLN A 144 -12.52 -4.29 -1.06
N TRP A 145 -11.26 -4.25 -1.46
CA TRP A 145 -10.12 -4.59 -0.61
C TRP A 145 -10.07 -3.76 0.69
N LEU A 146 -10.43 -2.48 0.65
CA LEU A 146 -10.46 -1.60 1.83
C LEU A 146 -11.60 -1.99 2.77
N LYS A 147 -12.76 -2.37 2.22
CA LYS A 147 -13.91 -2.87 3.00
C LYS A 147 -13.56 -4.18 3.67
N ASP A 148 -12.93 -5.11 2.93
CA ASP A 148 -12.49 -6.39 3.48
C ASP A 148 -11.47 -6.20 4.60
N LEU A 149 -10.53 -5.28 4.42
CA LEU A 149 -9.56 -4.89 5.45
C LEU A 149 -10.26 -4.31 6.69
N GLY A 150 -11.25 -3.43 6.50
CA GLY A 150 -12.06 -2.88 7.60
C GLY A 150 -12.75 -3.96 8.41
N VAL A 151 -13.35 -4.94 7.75
CA VAL A 151 -13.99 -6.10 8.41
C VAL A 151 -12.97 -6.93 9.21
N MET A 152 -11.77 -7.15 8.67
CA MET A 152 -10.72 -7.87 9.41
C MET A 152 -10.26 -7.11 10.65
N VAL A 153 -10.07 -5.81 10.55
CA VAL A 153 -9.69 -4.95 11.68
C VAL A 153 -10.78 -4.95 12.76
N GLU A 154 -12.03 -4.79 12.38
CA GLU A 154 -13.17 -4.78 13.32
C GLU A 154 -13.27 -6.08 14.11
N ARG A 155 -13.18 -7.22 13.43
CA ARG A 155 -13.21 -8.54 14.08
C ARG A 155 -12.12 -8.72 15.14
N GLN A 156 -10.94 -8.15 14.92
CA GLN A 156 -9.79 -8.28 15.81
C GLN A 156 -9.80 -7.24 16.95
N LEU A 157 -10.45 -6.10 16.76
CA LEU A 157 -10.60 -5.09 17.81
C LEU A 157 -11.68 -5.47 18.83
N GLY A 158 -12.72 -6.18 18.41
CA GLY A 158 -13.81 -6.64 19.28
C GLY A 158 -14.92 -5.60 19.46
N PRO A 159 -15.92 -5.90 20.33
CA PRO A 159 -17.19 -5.20 20.36
C PRO A 159 -17.15 -3.76 20.91
N ASP A 160 -16.04 -3.38 21.54
CA ASP A 160 -15.88 -2.01 22.06
C ASP A 160 -15.44 -1.03 20.96
N PHE A 161 -15.27 -1.52 19.74
CA PHE A 161 -14.85 -0.73 18.59
C PHE A 161 -15.85 -0.85 17.44
N ALA A 162 -16.05 0.24 16.73
CA ALA A 162 -16.72 0.26 15.43
C ALA A 162 -15.73 0.72 14.37
N VAL A 163 -15.67 0.03 13.24
CA VAL A 163 -14.72 0.33 12.17
C VAL A 163 -15.47 0.77 10.92
N ALA A 164 -15.12 1.93 10.39
CA ALA A 164 -15.57 2.40 9.10
C ALA A 164 -14.38 2.63 8.16
N VAL A 165 -14.63 2.57 6.87
CA VAL A 165 -13.63 2.84 5.83
C VAL A 165 -14.08 4.01 4.99
N ALA A 166 -13.13 4.82 4.49
CA ALA A 166 -13.44 5.98 3.68
C ALA A 166 -12.36 6.28 2.64
N GLN A 167 -12.73 7.12 1.68
CA GLN A 167 -11.82 7.73 0.73
C GLN A 167 -11.69 9.23 1.01
N SER A 168 -10.47 9.78 0.93
CA SER A 168 -10.24 11.21 1.16
C SER A 168 -10.79 12.07 0.02
N HIS A 169 -10.95 11.51 -1.18
CA HIS A 169 -11.51 12.16 -2.38
C HIS A 169 -11.81 11.14 -3.47
N TYR A 170 -12.60 11.51 -4.47
CA TYR A 170 -12.96 10.76 -5.69
C TYR A 170 -13.79 9.50 -5.52
N GLY A 171 -14.37 9.20 -4.38
CA GLY A 171 -15.18 7.98 -4.29
C GLY A 171 -15.88 7.82 -2.97
N ASP A 172 -16.75 6.83 -2.93
CA ASP A 172 -17.55 6.47 -1.77
C ASP A 172 -16.94 5.27 -1.01
N PRO A 173 -17.15 5.21 0.32
CA PRO A 173 -17.76 6.25 1.15
C PRO A 173 -16.83 7.45 1.38
N THR A 174 -17.42 8.64 1.50
CA THR A 174 -16.67 9.84 1.91
C THR A 174 -16.26 9.78 3.38
N MET A 175 -15.31 10.60 3.77
CA MET A 175 -14.91 10.66 5.20
C MET A 175 -16.06 11.15 6.10
N GLU A 176 -16.87 12.08 5.58
CA GLU A 176 -18.02 12.64 6.28
C GLU A 176 -19.08 11.56 6.50
N ASP A 177 -19.47 10.81 5.46
CA ASP A 177 -20.48 9.77 5.54
C ASP A 177 -20.03 8.63 6.47
N ALA A 178 -18.80 8.19 6.32
CA ALA A 178 -18.25 7.13 7.16
C ALA A 178 -18.11 7.55 8.64
N ALA A 179 -17.74 8.80 8.91
CA ALA A 179 -17.67 9.32 10.27
C ALA A 179 -19.07 9.47 10.89
N ALA A 180 -20.08 9.89 10.11
CA ALA A 180 -21.47 9.97 10.58
C ALA A 180 -21.99 8.58 11.00
N GLY A 181 -21.72 7.55 10.20
CA GLY A 181 -22.11 6.17 10.54
C GLY A 181 -21.43 5.56 11.78
N LEU A 182 -20.32 6.14 12.25
CA LEU A 182 -19.67 5.73 13.51
C LEU A 182 -20.29 6.38 14.77
N VAL A 183 -21.14 7.39 14.60
CA VAL A 183 -21.74 8.16 15.72
C VAL A 183 -23.18 7.73 15.99
N GLU A 184 -23.82 7.04 15.05
CA GLU A 184 -25.16 6.46 15.20
C GLU A 184 -25.14 5.15 16.01
#